data_b281e673b2e513d4e926db65ec72677f
#
_entry.id   b281e673b2e513d4e926db65ec72677f
#
_cell.length_a   1.000
_cell.length_b   1.000
_cell.length_c   1.000
_cell.angle_alpha   90.00
_cell.angle_beta   90.00
_cell.angle_gamma   90.00
#
_symmetry.space_group_name_H-M   'P 1'
#
loop_
_entity.id
_entity.type
_entity.pdbx_description
1 polymer ?
#
loop_
_entity_poly.entity_id
_entity_poly.type
_entity_poly.pdbx_seq_one_letter_code
_entity_poly.pdbx_strand_id
1 'polypeptide(L)'
;GDVYKRQAERMYHNFPQVFRGDAFIDARSSTSLRCAMSMSYFTERLKELNPGLQVNRRAYHRYMDYIAYTSPEGEKFASEKAPWRRSFREFEKKNVRPERLMASLFVKPEAITDQDAMMRSLYWIAADMQNVELDLSFYDIFEYEELVGVWKTVNARMYVCNAAAPLNGGLMPRCAVPLLRNILESADAAIEKGTPAADLRFGHDTHLIRLLALMQIEGCSNQEVDMEKFHLAWQDYRVSPMGANLQLIFYRDKKNNILVKFLLNECEVTLPLKSKMVPYYSWKEVETFLAEIIGKE
;
A
#
# COMPACT_ATOMS: atom_id res chain seq x y z
N GLY A 1 12.21 -0.94 -11.76
CA GLY A 1 12.14 0.38 -12.44
C GLY A 1 10.97 0.46 -13.41
N ASP A 2 10.72 -0.58 -14.19
CA ASP A 2 9.72 -0.55 -15.27
C ASP A 2 8.28 -0.41 -14.79
N VAL A 3 7.95 -1.00 -13.64
CA VAL A 3 6.61 -0.83 -13.03
C VAL A 3 6.30 0.66 -12.84
N TYR A 4 7.22 1.43 -12.27
CA TYR A 4 7.02 2.84 -11.99
C TYR A 4 7.08 3.72 -13.24
N LYS A 5 7.88 3.36 -14.23
CA LYS A 5 7.89 4.05 -15.54
C LYS A 5 6.53 3.88 -16.25
N ARG A 6 6.02 2.64 -16.35
CA ARG A 6 4.70 2.38 -16.94
C ARG A 6 3.56 3.06 -16.17
N GLN A 7 3.66 3.11 -14.83
CA GLN A 7 2.69 3.82 -14.01
C GLN A 7 2.70 5.33 -14.29
N ALA A 8 3.90 5.94 -14.41
CA ALA A 8 4.04 7.33 -14.78
C ALA A 8 3.46 7.64 -16.18
N GLU A 9 3.70 6.76 -17.16
CA GLU A 9 3.11 6.87 -18.50
C GLU A 9 1.58 6.88 -18.46
N ARG A 10 0.98 5.91 -17.77
CA ARG A 10 -0.49 5.84 -17.65
C ARG A 10 -1.06 7.08 -16.96
N MET A 11 -0.41 7.53 -15.86
CA MET A 11 -0.83 8.74 -15.15
C MET A 11 -0.72 9.98 -16.04
N TYR A 12 0.36 10.13 -16.79
CA TYR A 12 0.57 11.20 -17.74
C TYR A 12 -0.54 11.25 -18.81
N HIS A 13 -0.86 10.10 -19.40
CA HIS A 13 -1.87 10.00 -20.45
C HIS A 13 -3.30 10.13 -19.92
N ASN A 14 -3.58 9.62 -18.71
CA ASN A 14 -4.90 9.69 -18.11
C ASN A 14 -5.23 11.11 -17.58
N PHE A 15 -4.20 11.88 -17.19
CA PHE A 15 -4.38 13.22 -16.62
C PHE A 15 -3.51 14.27 -17.33
N PRO A 16 -3.67 14.47 -18.65
CA PRO A 16 -2.77 15.35 -19.44
C PRO A 16 -2.84 16.80 -18.98
N GLN A 17 -3.94 17.23 -18.34
CA GLN A 17 -4.08 18.59 -17.82
C GLN A 17 -3.15 18.87 -16.63
N VAL A 18 -2.79 17.82 -15.88
CA VAL A 18 -1.88 17.94 -14.71
C VAL A 18 -0.42 18.09 -15.15
N PHE A 19 -0.04 17.44 -16.25
CA PHE A 19 1.36 17.31 -16.67
C PHE A 19 1.72 18.15 -17.91
N ARG A 20 1.02 19.26 -18.14
CA ARG A 20 1.26 20.13 -19.30
C ARG A 20 2.23 21.26 -19.00
N GLY A 21 2.92 21.74 -20.05
CA GLY A 21 3.80 22.91 -19.97
C GLY A 21 4.93 22.75 -18.96
N ASP A 22 5.09 23.73 -18.09
CA ASP A 22 6.07 23.79 -17.00
C ASP A 22 5.48 23.45 -15.63
N ALA A 23 4.45 22.62 -15.60
CA ALA A 23 3.76 22.25 -14.37
C ALA A 23 4.74 21.77 -13.29
N PHE A 24 4.51 22.22 -12.05
CA PHE A 24 5.35 21.85 -10.91
C PHE A 24 4.85 20.58 -10.24
N ILE A 25 5.75 19.62 -10.08
CA ILE A 25 5.53 18.32 -9.45
C ILE A 25 6.39 18.23 -8.18
N ASP A 26 5.78 18.05 -7.02
CA ASP A 26 6.48 17.89 -5.76
C ASP A 26 6.49 16.42 -5.35
N ALA A 27 7.64 15.78 -5.39
CA ALA A 27 7.82 14.36 -5.09
C ALA A 27 8.63 14.17 -3.81
N ARG A 28 8.07 13.41 -2.86
CA ARG A 28 8.67 13.08 -1.57
C ARG A 28 8.76 11.58 -1.39
N SER A 29 9.81 11.13 -0.76
CA SER A 29 10.06 9.72 -0.48
C SER A 29 10.46 9.51 0.97
N SER A 30 10.18 8.33 1.50
CA SER A 30 10.90 7.83 2.68
C SER A 30 12.40 7.74 2.36
N THR A 31 13.23 7.65 3.39
CA THR A 31 14.70 7.53 3.23
C THR A 31 15.15 6.14 2.78
N SER A 32 14.21 5.20 2.63
CA SER A 32 14.51 3.86 2.10
C SER A 32 14.93 3.94 0.64
N LEU A 33 16.07 3.33 0.31
CA LEU A 33 16.64 3.35 -1.04
C LEU A 33 15.63 2.92 -2.11
N ARG A 34 14.89 1.83 -1.88
CA ARG A 34 13.88 1.34 -2.82
C ARG A 34 12.77 2.37 -3.10
N CYS A 35 12.34 3.13 -2.08
CA CYS A 35 11.33 4.17 -2.27
C CYS A 35 11.88 5.38 -3.02
N ALA A 36 13.11 5.80 -2.72
CA ALA A 36 13.79 6.87 -3.43
C ALA A 36 14.04 6.49 -4.91
N MET A 37 14.39 5.24 -5.19
CA MET A 37 14.52 4.73 -6.56
C MET A 37 13.17 4.71 -7.28
N SER A 38 12.10 4.27 -6.62
CA SER A 38 10.74 4.31 -7.20
C SER A 38 10.33 5.73 -7.57
N MET A 39 10.58 6.70 -6.68
CA MET A 39 10.37 8.12 -6.95
C MET A 39 11.18 8.59 -8.17
N SER A 40 12.46 8.21 -8.25
CA SER A 40 13.33 8.59 -9.35
C SER A 40 12.84 8.05 -10.69
N TYR A 41 12.57 6.74 -10.80
CA TYR A 41 12.08 6.12 -12.03
C TYR A 41 10.75 6.71 -12.49
N PHE A 42 9.82 6.93 -11.57
CA PHE A 42 8.52 7.52 -11.87
C PHE A 42 8.65 8.94 -12.41
N THR A 43 9.36 9.79 -11.68
CA THR A 43 9.48 11.21 -12.02
C THR A 43 10.40 11.45 -13.21
N GLU A 44 11.41 10.62 -13.42
CA GLU A 44 12.25 10.67 -14.62
C GLU A 44 11.44 10.37 -15.86
N ARG A 45 10.55 9.35 -15.78
CA ARG A 45 9.67 9.04 -16.91
C ARG A 45 8.71 10.19 -17.24
N LEU A 46 8.18 10.88 -16.24
CA LEU A 46 7.38 12.10 -16.46
C LEU A 46 8.19 13.18 -17.20
N LYS A 47 9.46 13.37 -16.84
CA LYS A 47 10.37 14.31 -17.49
C LYS A 47 10.73 13.90 -18.93
N GLU A 48 10.87 12.60 -19.20
CA GLU A 48 11.07 12.10 -20.56
C GLU A 48 9.85 12.38 -21.45
N LEU A 49 8.63 12.25 -20.91
CA LEU A 49 7.38 12.53 -21.62
C LEU A 49 7.14 14.04 -21.81
N ASN A 50 7.50 14.84 -20.82
CA ASN A 50 7.45 16.31 -20.90
C ASN A 50 8.67 16.93 -20.22
N PRO A 51 9.74 17.28 -20.98
CA PRO A 51 10.96 17.90 -20.44
C PRO A 51 10.72 19.25 -19.74
N GLY A 52 9.62 19.95 -20.06
CA GLY A 52 9.26 21.24 -19.46
C GLY A 52 8.86 21.14 -17.98
N LEU A 53 8.41 19.98 -17.50
CA LEU A 53 7.97 19.83 -16.11
C LEU A 53 9.05 20.25 -15.10
N GLN A 54 8.63 20.98 -14.09
CA GLN A 54 9.47 21.32 -12.95
C GLN A 54 9.28 20.26 -11.87
N VAL A 55 10.28 19.42 -11.61
CA VAL A 55 10.18 18.31 -10.67
C VAL A 55 11.12 18.50 -9.49
N ASN A 56 10.56 18.54 -8.30
CA ASN A 56 11.31 18.55 -7.06
C ASN A 56 11.28 17.15 -6.42
N ARG A 57 12.45 16.57 -6.16
CA ARG A 57 12.61 15.23 -5.56
C ARG A 57 13.28 15.37 -4.21
N ARG A 58 12.66 14.84 -3.16
CA ARG A 58 13.18 14.94 -1.81
C ARG A 58 12.98 13.64 -1.03
N ALA A 59 14.02 13.17 -0.35
CA ALA A 59 13.99 12.02 0.54
C ALA A 59 14.62 12.41 1.89
N TYR A 60 13.92 13.22 2.69
CA TYR A 60 14.42 13.73 3.94
C TYR A 60 13.94 12.91 5.13
N HIS A 61 14.77 12.78 6.17
CA HIS A 61 14.45 12.03 7.38
C HIS A 61 13.14 12.51 8.04
N ARG A 62 12.87 13.82 8.05
CA ARG A 62 11.62 14.40 8.58
C ARG A 62 10.35 13.89 7.89
N TYR A 63 10.44 13.32 6.69
CA TYR A 63 9.28 12.72 6.02
C TYR A 63 8.91 11.36 6.60
N MET A 64 9.82 10.71 7.33
CA MET A 64 9.55 9.47 8.05
C MET A 64 8.46 9.66 9.11
N ASP A 65 8.33 10.87 9.68
CA ASP A 65 7.35 11.21 10.71
C ASP A 65 5.89 11.07 10.22
N TYR A 66 5.69 10.96 8.91
CA TYR A 66 4.36 10.71 8.33
C TYR A 66 4.32 9.65 7.23
N ILE A 67 5.32 9.56 6.33
CA ILE A 67 5.34 8.55 5.25
C ILE A 67 5.53 7.13 5.81
N ALA A 68 6.24 6.99 6.92
CA ALA A 68 6.61 5.69 7.51
C ALA A 68 6.41 5.66 9.03
N TYR A 69 5.47 6.43 9.54
CA TYR A 69 5.21 6.52 10.98
C TYR A 69 4.52 5.26 11.52
N THR A 70 4.99 4.80 12.66
CA THR A 70 4.29 3.82 13.52
C THR A 70 4.40 4.30 14.95
N SER A 71 3.29 4.31 15.69
CA SER A 71 3.33 4.70 17.10
C SER A 71 4.07 3.64 17.95
N PRO A 72 4.61 4.01 19.12
CA PRO A 72 5.24 3.05 20.03
C PRO A 72 4.32 1.87 20.40
N GLU A 73 3.03 2.13 20.57
CA GLU A 73 2.01 1.11 20.84
C GLU A 73 1.82 0.22 19.62
N GLY A 74 1.83 0.79 18.41
CA GLY A 74 1.76 0.05 17.14
C GLY A 74 2.98 -0.85 16.95
N GLU A 75 4.19 -0.37 17.25
CA GLU A 75 5.41 -1.17 17.21
C GLU A 75 5.35 -2.33 18.21
N LYS A 76 4.90 -2.07 19.42
CA LYS A 76 4.70 -3.10 20.45
C LYS A 76 3.68 -4.14 20.00
N PHE A 77 2.55 -3.70 19.42
CA PHE A 77 1.53 -4.61 18.89
C PHE A 77 2.04 -5.47 17.74
N ALA A 78 2.83 -4.92 16.83
CA ALA A 78 3.38 -5.63 15.69
C ALA A 78 4.58 -6.53 16.04
N SER A 79 5.12 -6.42 17.26
CA SER A 79 6.31 -7.15 17.70
C SER A 79 6.07 -8.66 17.83
N GLU A 80 7.14 -9.44 17.81
CA GLU A 80 7.09 -10.90 18.02
C GLU A 80 6.61 -11.32 19.43
N LYS A 81 6.65 -10.38 20.39
CA LYS A 81 6.21 -10.60 21.78
C LYS A 81 4.73 -10.24 22.02
N ALA A 82 4.02 -9.77 21.00
CA ALA A 82 2.61 -9.41 21.12
C ALA A 82 1.73 -10.63 21.48
N PRO A 83 0.72 -10.47 22.34
CA PRO A 83 -0.11 -11.62 22.81
C PRO A 83 -0.75 -12.42 21.66
N TRP A 84 -1.22 -11.75 20.59
CA TRP A 84 -1.87 -12.40 19.46
C TRP A 84 -0.93 -13.33 18.67
N ARG A 85 0.39 -13.17 18.79
CA ARG A 85 1.38 -14.02 18.11
C ARG A 85 1.30 -15.49 18.52
N ARG A 86 0.77 -15.79 19.70
CA ARG A 86 0.58 -17.19 20.14
C ARG A 86 -0.40 -17.90 19.21
N SER A 87 -1.59 -17.35 19.04
CA SER A 87 -2.60 -17.93 18.14
C SER A 87 -2.15 -17.90 16.68
N PHE A 88 -1.40 -16.88 16.30
CA PHE A 88 -0.84 -16.80 14.96
C PHE A 88 0.18 -17.93 14.69
N ARG A 89 1.05 -18.25 15.62
CA ARG A 89 1.98 -19.38 15.46
C ARG A 89 1.26 -20.73 15.34
N GLU A 90 0.15 -20.90 16.01
CA GLU A 90 -0.69 -22.11 15.85
C GLU A 90 -1.33 -22.16 14.46
N PHE A 91 -1.80 -21.02 13.96
CA PHE A 91 -2.30 -20.88 12.61
C PHE A 91 -1.22 -21.14 11.55
N GLU A 92 0.00 -20.62 11.76
CA GLU A 92 1.15 -20.88 10.88
C GLU A 92 1.44 -22.39 10.77
N LYS A 93 1.53 -23.09 11.91
CA LYS A 93 1.77 -24.54 11.94
C LYS A 93 0.73 -25.37 11.18
N LYS A 94 -0.50 -24.90 11.12
CA LYS A 94 -1.56 -25.57 10.35
C LYS A 94 -1.40 -25.40 8.84
N ASN A 95 -0.93 -24.21 8.42
CA ASN A 95 -0.93 -23.78 7.04
C ASN A 95 0.42 -23.96 6.33
N VAL A 96 1.53 -23.90 7.05
CA VAL A 96 2.88 -24.15 6.50
C VAL A 96 3.25 -25.61 6.76
N ARG A 97 3.35 -26.40 5.69
CA ARG A 97 3.65 -27.85 5.73
C ARG A 97 4.80 -28.15 4.78
N PRO A 98 6.06 -28.08 5.26
CA PRO A 98 7.24 -28.11 4.41
C PRO A 98 7.66 -29.53 3.98
N GLU A 99 7.10 -30.59 4.60
CA GLU A 99 7.63 -31.94 4.53
C GLU A 99 7.74 -32.46 3.09
N ARG A 100 6.69 -32.31 2.28
CA ARG A 100 6.70 -32.76 0.87
C ARG A 100 7.71 -31.94 0.05
N LEU A 101 7.67 -30.63 0.19
CA LEU A 101 8.56 -29.72 -0.56
C LEU A 101 10.02 -30.03 -0.23
N MET A 102 10.35 -30.19 1.04
CA MET A 102 11.73 -30.51 1.47
C MET A 102 12.18 -31.87 0.94
N ALA A 103 11.30 -32.89 1.00
CA ALA A 103 11.59 -34.22 0.46
C ALA A 103 11.78 -34.23 -1.06
N SER A 104 11.10 -33.33 -1.79
CA SER A 104 11.25 -33.23 -3.24
C SER A 104 12.53 -32.53 -3.69
N LEU A 105 13.04 -31.60 -2.87
CA LEU A 105 14.19 -30.77 -3.22
C LEU A 105 15.52 -31.27 -2.68
N PHE A 106 15.51 -32.02 -1.56
CA PHE A 106 16.71 -32.38 -0.83
C PHE A 106 16.79 -33.91 -0.58
N VAL A 107 17.99 -34.45 -0.80
CA VAL A 107 18.27 -35.88 -0.52
C VAL A 107 18.19 -36.20 0.97
N LYS A 108 18.53 -35.22 1.82
CA LYS A 108 18.50 -35.32 3.28
C LYS A 108 17.75 -34.14 3.87
N PRO A 109 16.41 -34.10 3.77
CA PRO A 109 15.61 -32.99 4.26
C PRO A 109 15.76 -32.77 5.78
N GLU A 110 16.05 -33.82 6.55
CA GLU A 110 16.30 -33.76 7.98
C GLU A 110 17.54 -32.96 8.37
N ALA A 111 18.45 -32.70 7.44
CA ALA A 111 19.62 -31.83 7.67
C ALA A 111 19.24 -30.34 7.69
N ILE A 112 18.05 -29.97 7.25
CA ILE A 112 17.54 -28.60 7.28
C ILE A 112 16.93 -28.36 8.65
N THR A 113 17.59 -27.51 9.44
CA THR A 113 17.22 -27.24 10.83
C THR A 113 15.85 -26.56 10.98
N ASP A 114 15.49 -25.67 10.05
CA ASP A 114 14.22 -24.94 10.03
C ASP A 114 13.58 -25.05 8.63
N GLN A 115 12.78 -26.11 8.46
CA GLN A 115 12.12 -26.40 7.20
C GLN A 115 10.99 -25.40 6.90
N ASP A 116 10.32 -24.86 7.92
CA ASP A 116 9.29 -23.83 7.77
C ASP A 116 9.90 -22.55 7.23
N ALA A 117 11.04 -22.11 7.79
CA ALA A 117 11.74 -20.93 7.30
C ALA A 117 12.26 -21.12 5.87
N MET A 118 12.76 -22.31 5.54
CA MET A 118 13.19 -22.65 4.18
C MET A 118 12.02 -22.54 3.19
N MET A 119 10.89 -23.17 3.49
CA MET A 119 9.69 -23.10 2.65
C MET A 119 9.23 -21.67 2.43
N ARG A 120 9.19 -20.84 3.47
CA ARG A 120 8.83 -19.41 3.36
C ARG A 120 9.83 -18.64 2.50
N SER A 121 11.12 -18.93 2.63
CA SER A 121 12.15 -18.30 1.81
C SER A 121 11.99 -18.63 0.33
N LEU A 122 11.72 -19.90 0.01
CA LEU A 122 11.43 -20.33 -1.36
C LEU A 122 10.15 -19.68 -1.91
N TYR A 123 9.11 -19.54 -1.07
CA TYR A 123 7.87 -18.83 -1.44
C TYR A 123 8.18 -17.36 -1.79
N TRP A 124 8.97 -16.65 -0.98
CA TRP A 124 9.33 -15.27 -1.29
C TRP A 124 10.16 -15.15 -2.56
N ILE A 125 11.09 -16.08 -2.81
CA ILE A 125 11.82 -16.14 -4.09
C ILE A 125 10.83 -16.31 -5.25
N ALA A 126 9.93 -17.29 -5.16
CA ALA A 126 8.92 -17.54 -6.18
C ALA A 126 8.05 -16.32 -6.45
N ALA A 127 7.58 -15.65 -5.39
CA ALA A 127 6.75 -14.45 -5.49
C ALA A 127 7.49 -13.25 -6.11
N ASP A 128 8.81 -13.16 -5.93
CA ASP A 128 9.63 -12.05 -6.41
C ASP A 128 10.20 -12.27 -7.82
N MET A 129 10.16 -13.51 -8.34
CA MET A 129 10.72 -13.84 -9.66
C MET A 129 10.07 -13.10 -10.82
N GLN A 130 8.84 -12.62 -10.68
CA GLN A 130 8.21 -11.72 -11.66
C GLN A 130 8.99 -10.42 -11.93
N ASN A 131 9.93 -10.08 -11.02
CA ASN A 131 10.77 -8.88 -11.13
C ASN A 131 12.12 -9.13 -11.80
N VAL A 132 12.42 -10.39 -12.16
CA VAL A 132 13.65 -10.77 -12.87
C VAL A 132 13.32 -11.00 -14.33
N GLU A 133 14.21 -10.55 -15.21
CA GLU A 133 14.08 -10.72 -16.68
C GLU A 133 14.52 -12.14 -17.10
N LEU A 134 13.96 -13.16 -16.46
CA LEU A 134 14.22 -14.56 -16.76
C LEU A 134 12.89 -15.28 -16.98
N ASP A 135 12.85 -16.15 -17.98
CA ASP A 135 11.72 -17.06 -18.21
C ASP A 135 11.83 -18.28 -17.30
N LEU A 136 11.80 -18.01 -16.00
CA LEU A 136 11.86 -19.01 -14.94
C LEU A 136 10.76 -18.76 -13.93
N SER A 137 10.18 -19.83 -13.40
CA SER A 137 9.23 -19.80 -12.30
C SER A 137 9.67 -20.79 -11.22
N PHE A 138 9.49 -20.40 -9.94
CA PHE A 138 9.63 -21.32 -8.82
C PHE A 138 8.27 -21.74 -8.26
N TYR A 139 7.18 -21.27 -8.83
CA TYR A 139 5.86 -21.72 -8.40
C TYR A 139 5.62 -23.21 -8.64
N ASP A 140 6.23 -23.75 -9.67
CA ASP A 140 6.14 -25.17 -10.09
C ASP A 140 6.84 -26.16 -9.15
N ILE A 141 7.69 -25.70 -8.23
CA ILE A 141 8.22 -26.57 -7.16
C ILE A 141 7.20 -26.83 -6.04
N PHE A 142 6.17 -25.99 -5.94
CA PHE A 142 5.11 -26.06 -4.91
C PHE A 142 3.87 -26.77 -5.44
N GLU A 143 3.16 -27.42 -4.55
CA GLU A 143 1.75 -27.75 -4.77
C GLU A 143 0.88 -26.53 -4.45
N TYR A 144 -0.32 -26.48 -5.03
CA TYR A 144 -1.24 -25.34 -4.86
C TYR A 144 -1.58 -25.08 -3.39
N GLU A 145 -1.85 -26.14 -2.63
CA GLU A 145 -2.18 -26.05 -1.21
C GLU A 145 -1.02 -25.51 -0.37
N GLU A 146 0.22 -25.79 -0.77
CA GLU A 146 1.41 -25.28 -0.12
C GLU A 146 1.57 -23.77 -0.36
N LEU A 147 1.39 -23.33 -1.60
CA LEU A 147 1.39 -21.89 -1.94
C LEU A 147 0.31 -21.13 -1.18
N VAL A 148 -0.92 -21.65 -1.22
CA VAL A 148 -2.07 -21.05 -0.52
C VAL A 148 -1.85 -21.06 0.98
N GLY A 149 -1.29 -22.10 1.54
CA GLY A 149 -0.99 -22.21 2.96
C GLY A 149 0.00 -21.16 3.43
N VAL A 150 1.13 -21.00 2.74
CA VAL A 150 2.12 -19.95 3.05
C VAL A 150 1.51 -18.58 2.86
N TRP A 151 0.81 -18.33 1.72
CA TRP A 151 0.15 -17.06 1.47
C TRP A 151 -0.85 -16.68 2.55
N LYS A 152 -1.68 -17.60 3.03
CA LYS A 152 -2.63 -17.32 4.12
C LYS A 152 -1.93 -16.77 5.36
N THR A 153 -0.74 -17.26 5.69
CA THR A 153 0.02 -16.74 6.85
C THR A 153 0.58 -15.36 6.61
N VAL A 154 1.08 -15.08 5.41
CA VAL A 154 1.52 -13.76 4.99
C VAL A 154 0.36 -12.77 5.05
N ASN A 155 -0.75 -13.11 4.41
CA ASN A 155 -1.97 -12.30 4.36
C ASN A 155 -2.51 -12.00 5.78
N ALA A 156 -2.59 -13.02 6.65
CA ALA A 156 -3.07 -12.85 8.01
C ALA A 156 -2.18 -11.89 8.81
N ARG A 157 -0.87 -11.99 8.68
CA ARG A 157 0.07 -11.06 9.31
C ARG A 157 -0.10 -9.64 8.79
N MET A 158 -0.21 -9.46 7.48
CA MET A 158 -0.43 -8.15 6.85
C MET A 158 -1.75 -7.54 7.32
N TYR A 159 -2.81 -8.34 7.37
CA TYR A 159 -4.14 -7.91 7.82
C TYR A 159 -4.12 -7.46 9.28
N VAL A 160 -3.58 -8.26 10.19
CA VAL A 160 -3.54 -7.95 11.63
C VAL A 160 -2.65 -6.75 11.91
N CYS A 161 -1.49 -6.65 11.27
CA CYS A 161 -0.51 -5.60 11.55
C CYS A 161 -0.75 -4.29 10.80
N ASN A 162 -1.66 -4.25 9.79
CA ASN A 162 -1.77 -3.04 8.98
C ASN A 162 -3.20 -2.67 8.58
N ALA A 163 -4.12 -3.62 8.45
CA ALA A 163 -5.48 -3.36 7.99
C ALA A 163 -6.48 -3.17 9.17
N ALA A 164 -7.78 -3.15 8.86
CA ALA A 164 -8.84 -2.95 9.84
C ALA A 164 -9.20 -4.22 10.62
N ALA A 165 -8.25 -5.10 10.89
CA ALA A 165 -8.48 -6.31 11.67
C ALA A 165 -9.01 -5.97 13.06
N PRO A 166 -10.14 -6.55 13.52
CA PRO A 166 -10.66 -6.30 14.87
C PRO A 166 -9.65 -6.60 15.98
N LEU A 167 -8.75 -7.52 15.73
CA LEU A 167 -7.69 -7.93 16.67
C LEU A 167 -6.74 -6.79 17.06
N ASN A 168 -6.56 -5.78 16.20
CA ASN A 168 -5.73 -4.62 16.51
C ASN A 168 -6.52 -3.44 17.13
N GLY A 169 -7.85 -3.56 17.27
CA GLY A 169 -8.69 -2.53 17.88
C GLY A 169 -8.64 -1.16 17.19
N GLY A 170 -8.27 -1.11 15.92
CA GLY A 170 -8.08 0.14 15.17
C GLY A 170 -6.73 0.82 15.38
N LEU A 171 -5.87 0.29 16.24
CA LEU A 171 -4.56 0.87 16.55
C LEU A 171 -3.67 1.01 15.29
N MET A 172 -3.63 -0.03 14.46
CA MET A 172 -2.72 -0.05 13.32
C MET A 172 -3.13 0.93 12.20
N PRO A 173 -4.41 1.02 11.78
CA PRO A 173 -4.86 2.07 10.89
C PRO A 173 -4.57 3.48 11.42
N ARG A 174 -4.72 3.72 12.72
CA ARG A 174 -4.45 5.04 13.33
C ARG A 174 -2.99 5.48 13.23
N CYS A 175 -2.05 4.57 13.03
CA CYS A 175 -0.67 4.94 12.70
C CYS A 175 -0.55 5.73 11.38
N ALA A 176 -1.58 5.72 10.51
CA ALA A 176 -1.61 6.54 9.30
C ALA A 176 -2.18 7.96 9.51
N VAL A 177 -2.60 8.34 10.71
CA VAL A 177 -3.14 9.67 10.99
C VAL A 177 -2.16 10.80 10.59
N PRO A 178 -0.85 10.74 10.90
CA PRO A 178 0.09 11.77 10.43
C PRO A 178 0.16 11.88 8.91
N LEU A 179 0.11 10.75 8.18
CA LEU A 179 0.11 10.74 6.73
C LEU A 179 -1.19 11.35 6.18
N LEU A 180 -2.34 10.96 6.71
CA LEU A 180 -3.63 11.50 6.28
C LEU A 180 -3.71 13.02 6.52
N ARG A 181 -3.27 13.49 7.69
CA ARG A 181 -3.20 14.93 7.98
C ARG A 181 -2.32 15.67 6.98
N ASN A 182 -1.14 15.14 6.68
CA ASN A 182 -0.25 15.72 5.67
C ASN A 182 -0.87 15.74 4.27
N ILE A 183 -1.66 14.73 3.90
CA ILE A 183 -2.38 14.71 2.62
C ILE A 183 -3.43 15.82 2.58
N LEU A 184 -4.25 15.98 3.62
CA LEU A 184 -5.29 17.03 3.68
C LEU A 184 -4.67 18.43 3.59
N GLU A 185 -3.68 18.72 4.44
CA GLU A 185 -2.98 20.01 4.44
C GLU A 185 -2.34 20.34 3.08
N SER A 186 -1.74 19.34 2.43
CA SER A 186 -1.12 19.53 1.12
C SER A 186 -2.16 19.75 0.02
N ALA A 187 -3.30 19.04 0.09
CA ALA A 187 -4.39 19.18 -0.86
C ALA A 187 -4.98 20.60 -0.79
N ASP A 188 -5.29 21.07 0.42
CA ASP A 188 -5.85 22.41 0.62
C ASP A 188 -4.89 23.50 0.15
N ALA A 189 -3.60 23.36 0.50
CA ALA A 189 -2.58 24.30 0.03
C ALA A 189 -2.44 24.32 -1.49
N ALA A 190 -2.52 23.17 -2.15
CA ALA A 190 -2.45 23.07 -3.61
C ALA A 190 -3.71 23.65 -4.28
N ILE A 191 -4.89 23.40 -3.69
CA ILE A 191 -6.17 23.93 -4.17
C ILE A 191 -6.18 25.46 -4.08
N GLU A 192 -5.72 26.02 -2.95
CA GLU A 192 -5.67 27.46 -2.72
C GLU A 192 -4.66 28.15 -3.65
N LYS A 193 -3.44 27.61 -3.76
CA LYS A 193 -2.33 28.22 -4.51
C LYS A 193 -2.31 27.86 -6.00
N GLY A 194 -3.05 26.84 -6.42
CA GLY A 194 -2.98 26.29 -7.77
C GLY A 194 -1.68 25.54 -8.08
N THR A 195 -0.89 25.21 -7.06
CA THR A 195 0.43 24.53 -7.17
C THR A 195 0.76 23.78 -5.88
N PRO A 196 1.45 22.60 -5.92
CA PRO A 196 1.91 21.88 -7.11
C PRO A 196 0.75 21.30 -7.94
N ALA A 197 1.00 21.00 -9.23
CA ALA A 197 0.05 20.31 -10.09
C ALA A 197 -0.13 18.85 -9.67
N ALA A 198 0.95 18.22 -9.18
CA ALA A 198 0.90 16.91 -8.53
C ALA A 198 1.81 16.89 -7.29
N ASP A 199 1.29 16.34 -6.20
CA ASP A 199 2.00 16.10 -4.94
C ASP A 199 2.11 14.59 -4.73
N LEU A 200 3.32 14.05 -4.87
CA LEU A 200 3.59 12.62 -4.90
C LEU A 200 4.32 12.17 -3.63
N ARG A 201 3.92 11.00 -3.11
CA ARG A 201 4.56 10.36 -1.95
C ARG A 201 4.93 8.93 -2.29
N PHE A 202 6.18 8.57 -2.02
CA PHE A 202 6.73 7.22 -2.24
C PHE A 202 7.11 6.62 -0.89
N GLY A 203 6.41 5.56 -0.51
CA GLY A 203 6.54 4.94 0.80
C GLY A 203 6.44 3.42 0.71
N HIS A 204 5.77 2.83 1.69
CA HIS A 204 5.70 1.40 1.88
C HIS A 204 4.25 0.91 1.82
N ASP A 205 4.07 -0.31 1.37
CA ASP A 205 2.81 -1.04 1.31
C ASP A 205 2.07 -1.05 2.65
N THR A 206 2.79 -1.33 3.74
CA THR A 206 2.24 -1.37 5.10
C THR A 206 1.58 -0.05 5.49
N HIS A 207 2.18 1.09 5.14
CA HIS A 207 1.62 2.41 5.45
C HIS A 207 0.48 2.79 4.51
N LEU A 208 0.54 2.35 3.25
CA LEU A 208 -0.58 2.49 2.33
C LEU A 208 -1.80 1.70 2.83
N ILE A 209 -1.62 0.44 3.23
CA ILE A 209 -2.70 -0.41 3.78
C ILE A 209 -3.35 0.27 5.00
N ARG A 210 -2.55 0.80 5.93
CA ARG A 210 -3.05 1.54 7.10
C ARG A 210 -3.86 2.77 6.71
N LEU A 211 -3.38 3.53 5.73
CA LEU A 211 -4.08 4.71 5.21
C LEU A 211 -5.42 4.34 4.58
N LEU A 212 -5.44 3.31 3.73
CA LEU A 212 -6.66 2.84 3.07
C LEU A 212 -7.69 2.34 4.08
N ALA A 213 -7.25 1.60 5.11
CA ALA A 213 -8.10 1.13 6.19
C ALA A 213 -8.63 2.29 7.05
N LEU A 214 -7.78 3.28 7.37
CA LEU A 214 -8.17 4.47 8.14
C LEU A 214 -9.22 5.31 7.39
N MET A 215 -9.01 5.52 6.10
CA MET A 215 -9.93 6.27 5.22
C MET A 215 -11.20 5.48 4.90
N GLN A 216 -11.30 4.22 5.30
CA GLN A 216 -12.42 3.32 5.01
C GLN A 216 -12.69 3.17 3.50
N ILE A 217 -11.63 3.11 2.71
CA ILE A 217 -11.73 2.85 1.27
C ILE A 217 -12.41 1.50 1.04
N GLU A 218 -13.32 1.46 0.07
CA GLU A 218 -14.06 0.26 -0.30
C GLU A 218 -13.15 -0.96 -0.50
N GLY A 219 -13.51 -2.09 0.13
CA GLY A 219 -12.74 -3.34 0.08
C GLY A 219 -11.47 -3.36 0.94
N CYS A 220 -11.04 -2.22 1.53
CA CYS A 220 -9.80 -2.14 2.30
C CYS A 220 -10.01 -2.19 3.82
N SER A 221 -11.25 -1.94 4.29
CA SER A 221 -11.60 -1.86 5.71
C SER A 221 -12.51 -3.01 6.18
N ASN A 222 -12.62 -4.08 5.41
CA ASN A 222 -13.40 -5.27 5.78
C ASN A 222 -12.87 -5.87 7.10
N GLN A 223 -13.80 -6.32 7.94
CA GLN A 223 -13.49 -6.89 9.25
C GLN A 223 -13.85 -8.36 9.31
N GLU A 224 -12.95 -9.16 9.88
CA GLU A 224 -13.13 -10.58 10.16
C GLU A 224 -12.39 -10.91 11.46
N VAL A 225 -13.00 -11.70 12.33
CA VAL A 225 -12.44 -12.09 13.62
C VAL A 225 -11.79 -13.46 13.60
N ASP A 226 -12.24 -14.32 12.70
CA ASP A 226 -11.76 -15.70 12.55
C ASP A 226 -10.53 -15.72 11.63
N MET A 227 -9.36 -16.03 12.21
CA MET A 227 -8.10 -16.06 11.47
C MET A 227 -8.12 -17.02 10.29
N GLU A 228 -8.87 -18.12 10.39
CA GLU A 228 -9.03 -19.11 9.30
C GLU A 228 -9.79 -18.51 8.10
N LYS A 229 -10.52 -17.39 8.29
CA LYS A 229 -11.32 -16.72 7.26
C LYS A 229 -10.74 -15.37 6.82
N PHE A 230 -9.65 -14.88 7.41
CA PHE A 230 -9.07 -13.58 7.05
C PHE A 230 -8.87 -13.43 5.54
N HIS A 231 -8.40 -14.49 4.89
CA HIS A 231 -8.16 -14.51 3.45
C HIS A 231 -9.42 -14.42 2.58
N LEU A 232 -10.60 -14.63 3.16
CA LEU A 232 -11.89 -14.47 2.46
C LEU A 232 -12.36 -13.01 2.53
N ALA A 233 -12.09 -12.33 3.65
CA ALA A 233 -12.54 -10.98 3.89
C ALA A 233 -11.58 -9.92 3.32
N TRP A 234 -10.28 -10.22 3.33
CA TRP A 234 -9.25 -9.28 2.92
C TRP A 234 -8.05 -10.01 2.28
N GLN A 235 -7.55 -9.47 1.18
CA GLN A 235 -6.39 -10.03 0.46
C GLN A 235 -5.37 -8.91 0.19
N ASP A 236 -4.13 -9.14 0.64
CA ASP A 236 -3.01 -8.22 0.50
C ASP A 236 -2.73 -7.86 -0.97
N TYR A 237 -2.73 -8.86 -1.86
CA TYR A 237 -2.45 -8.67 -3.29
C TYR A 237 -3.52 -7.87 -4.05
N ARG A 238 -4.75 -7.77 -3.52
CA ARG A 238 -5.81 -6.92 -4.08
C ARG A 238 -5.70 -5.49 -3.59
N VAL A 239 -5.37 -5.32 -2.31
CA VAL A 239 -5.29 -4.01 -1.67
C VAL A 239 -3.97 -3.32 -2.03
N SER A 240 -2.87 -4.02 -1.92
CA SER A 240 -1.53 -3.47 -2.12
C SER A 240 -0.63 -4.40 -2.96
N PRO A 241 -0.96 -4.60 -4.26
CA PRO A 241 -0.07 -5.28 -5.18
C PRO A 241 1.23 -4.50 -5.39
N MET A 242 2.18 -5.09 -6.13
CA MET A 242 3.40 -4.38 -6.51
C MET A 242 3.10 -3.08 -7.26
N GLY A 243 3.71 -1.98 -6.82
CA GLY A 243 3.44 -0.65 -7.36
C GLY A 243 2.08 -0.08 -6.95
N ALA A 244 1.49 -0.61 -5.86
CA ALA A 244 0.21 -0.12 -5.34
C ALA A 244 0.23 1.40 -5.13
N ASN A 245 -0.89 2.02 -5.43
CA ASN A 245 -1.02 3.47 -5.30
C ASN A 245 -2.45 3.90 -5.00
N LEU A 246 -2.57 4.97 -4.23
CA LEU A 246 -3.82 5.72 -4.04
C LEU A 246 -3.67 7.07 -4.73
N GLN A 247 -4.62 7.43 -5.57
CA GLN A 247 -4.66 8.71 -6.27
C GLN A 247 -5.92 9.49 -5.86
N LEU A 248 -5.74 10.74 -5.47
CA LEU A 248 -6.80 11.72 -5.26
C LEU A 248 -6.75 12.69 -6.44
N ILE A 249 -7.73 12.65 -7.30
CA ILE A 249 -7.79 13.49 -8.50
C ILE A 249 -8.80 14.60 -8.28
N PHE A 250 -8.28 15.82 -8.25
CA PHE A 250 -9.08 17.02 -7.98
C PHE A 250 -9.55 17.69 -9.27
N TYR A 251 -10.77 18.16 -9.23
CA TYR A 251 -11.43 18.88 -10.31
C TYR A 251 -12.01 20.18 -9.78
N ARG A 252 -11.85 21.26 -10.54
CA ARG A 252 -12.47 22.57 -10.24
C ARG A 252 -13.49 22.88 -11.31
N ASP A 253 -14.73 23.13 -10.92
CA ASP A 253 -15.78 23.56 -11.84
C ASP A 253 -15.73 25.08 -12.12
N LYS A 254 -16.59 25.55 -13.02
CA LYS A 254 -16.69 26.99 -13.38
C LYS A 254 -17.19 27.87 -12.23
N LYS A 255 -17.74 27.29 -11.17
CA LYS A 255 -18.23 27.97 -9.96
C LYS A 255 -17.23 27.87 -8.80
N ASN A 256 -16.01 27.41 -9.07
CA ASN A 256 -14.97 27.14 -8.05
C ASN A 256 -15.31 26.03 -7.05
N ASN A 257 -16.29 25.19 -7.32
CA ASN A 257 -16.49 23.99 -6.49
C ASN A 257 -15.34 22.98 -6.75
N ILE A 258 -14.84 22.41 -5.70
CA ILE A 258 -13.78 21.40 -5.76
C ILE A 258 -14.43 20.01 -5.59
N LEU A 259 -14.21 19.17 -6.57
CA LEU A 259 -14.58 17.75 -6.54
C LEU A 259 -13.30 16.90 -6.47
N VAL A 260 -13.41 15.74 -5.87
CA VAL A 260 -12.33 14.75 -5.82
C VAL A 260 -12.85 13.38 -6.23
N LYS A 261 -12.02 12.63 -6.93
CA LYS A 261 -12.22 11.22 -7.26
C LYS A 261 -11.06 10.40 -6.71
N PHE A 262 -11.35 9.20 -6.22
CA PHE A 262 -10.35 8.30 -5.66
C PHE A 262 -10.09 7.13 -6.61
N LEU A 263 -8.80 6.85 -6.85
CA LEU A 263 -8.37 5.65 -7.56
C LEU A 263 -7.44 4.85 -6.66
N LEU A 264 -7.73 3.57 -6.50
CA LEU A 264 -6.82 2.61 -5.88
C LEU A 264 -6.29 1.69 -6.97
N ASN A 265 -4.98 1.60 -7.10
CA ASN A 265 -4.34 0.82 -8.16
C ASN A 265 -4.89 1.18 -9.56
N GLU A 266 -5.13 2.47 -9.77
CA GLU A 266 -5.65 3.07 -11.01
C GLU A 266 -7.13 2.73 -11.34
N CYS A 267 -7.83 2.03 -10.43
CA CYS A 267 -9.27 1.74 -10.53
C CYS A 267 -10.07 2.63 -9.59
N GLU A 268 -11.26 3.06 -10.02
CA GLU A 268 -12.15 3.88 -9.20
C GLU A 268 -12.59 3.12 -7.94
N VAL A 269 -12.53 3.80 -6.80
CA VAL A 269 -12.98 3.29 -5.51
C VAL A 269 -13.84 4.31 -4.80
N THR A 270 -14.66 3.84 -3.86
CA THR A 270 -15.60 4.66 -3.12
C THR A 270 -15.19 4.83 -1.64
N LEU A 271 -15.67 5.94 -1.08
CA LEU A 271 -15.70 6.22 0.36
C LEU A 271 -17.10 5.92 0.90
N PRO A 272 -17.27 5.68 2.21
CA PRO A 272 -18.59 5.50 2.82
C PRO A 272 -19.31 6.86 3.01
N LEU A 273 -19.30 7.66 1.94
CA LEU A 273 -19.97 8.95 1.84
C LEU A 273 -21.02 8.89 0.74
N LYS A 274 -22.18 9.51 1.02
CA LYS A 274 -23.20 9.69 -0.01
C LYS A 274 -22.74 10.77 -0.99
N SER A 275 -22.72 10.45 -2.27
CA SER A 275 -22.48 11.44 -3.33
C SER A 275 -23.60 11.39 -4.36
N LYS A 276 -24.00 12.54 -4.87
CA LYS A 276 -24.95 12.67 -5.99
C LYS A 276 -24.29 12.43 -7.34
N MET A 277 -22.94 12.36 -7.38
CA MET A 277 -22.16 12.30 -8.61
C MET A 277 -21.03 11.25 -8.53
N VAL A 278 -21.31 10.06 -7.95
CA VAL A 278 -20.32 8.96 -7.90
C VAL A 278 -19.70 8.77 -9.30
N PRO A 279 -18.38 8.65 -9.41
CA PRO A 279 -17.36 8.48 -8.38
C PRO A 279 -16.76 9.79 -7.81
N TYR A 280 -17.38 10.93 -8.05
CA TYR A 280 -16.92 12.24 -7.58
C TYR A 280 -17.58 12.61 -6.26
N TYR A 281 -16.80 13.22 -5.36
CA TYR A 281 -17.23 13.73 -4.06
C TYR A 281 -16.92 15.22 -3.94
N SER A 282 -17.73 15.98 -3.21
CA SER A 282 -17.36 17.32 -2.78
C SER A 282 -16.13 17.24 -1.88
N TRP A 283 -15.06 17.99 -2.19
CA TRP A 283 -13.86 17.98 -1.36
C TRP A 283 -14.16 18.39 0.09
N LYS A 284 -14.99 19.39 0.28
CA LYS A 284 -15.41 19.84 1.62
C LYS A 284 -16.08 18.71 2.44
N GLU A 285 -16.90 17.88 1.81
CA GLU A 285 -17.54 16.75 2.51
C GLU A 285 -16.51 15.65 2.85
N VAL A 286 -15.59 15.38 1.94
CA VAL A 286 -14.49 14.43 2.16
C VAL A 286 -13.57 14.92 3.27
N GLU A 287 -13.15 16.19 3.22
CA GLU A 287 -12.31 16.82 4.22
C GLU A 287 -12.95 16.73 5.62
N THR A 288 -14.24 17.08 5.74
CA THR A 288 -14.98 16.96 7.00
C THR A 288 -15.00 15.52 7.52
N PHE A 289 -15.32 14.57 6.67
CA PHE A 289 -15.35 13.13 7.01
C PHE A 289 -13.97 12.63 7.49
N LEU A 290 -12.91 12.97 6.76
CA LEU A 290 -11.55 12.55 7.12
C LEU A 290 -11.03 13.26 8.37
N ALA A 291 -11.40 14.53 8.58
CA ALA A 291 -11.08 15.26 9.82
C ALA A 291 -11.78 14.64 11.04
N GLU A 292 -13.02 14.20 10.91
CA GLU A 292 -13.72 13.45 11.97
C GLU A 292 -13.02 12.12 12.30
N ILE A 293 -12.51 11.41 11.29
CA ILE A 293 -11.73 10.17 11.51
C ILE A 293 -10.44 10.47 12.26
N ILE A 294 -9.74 11.55 11.92
CA ILE A 294 -8.50 11.98 12.60
C ILE A 294 -8.81 12.36 14.07
N GLY A 295 -9.93 13.01 14.33
CA GLY A 295 -10.32 13.50 15.65
C GLY A 295 -10.90 12.45 16.60
N LYS A 296 -11.23 11.25 16.14
CA LYS A 296 -11.67 10.14 17.00
C LYS A 296 -10.47 9.60 17.78
N GLU A 297 -10.47 9.73 19.11
CA GLU A 297 -9.49 9.13 20.02
C GLU A 297 -9.74 7.64 20.23
#